data_f474f6ea1850a9361bee0a62c405881c
#
_entry.id   f474f6ea1850a9361bee0a62c405881c
#
_cell.length_a   1.000
_cell.length_b   1.000
_cell.length_c   1.000
_cell.angle_alpha   90.00
_cell.angle_beta   90.00
_cell.angle_gamma   90.00
#
_symmetry.space_group_name_H-M   'P 1'
#
loop_
_entity.id
_entity.type
_entity.pdbx_description
1 polymer ?
#
loop_
_entity_poly.entity_id
_entity_poly.type
_entity_poly.pdbx_seq_one_letter_code
_entity_poly.pdbx_strand_id
1 'polypeptide(L)'
;FDPTNVTIFGPVTTAGGLNDGIAPSMILGTTAEDIPDDEGGRIEVTWAINEEEDCSFYTVYALPASGWQPPSTVDGWPVAEFIPDCSTSQVVIDSLGSSPLQDGVTYWIGVVASDDWGNSNVDAVLVVEATPEADQEGSASAPERVEGLIAWDHPEDDGTKIDIVWNRSTAPDFSYYTVWVSDY
;
A
#
# COMPACT_ATOMS: atom_id res chain seq x y z
N PHE A 1 -6.30 -61.49 12.74
CA PHE A 1 -6.04 -60.06 12.58
C PHE A 1 -5.50 -59.86 11.15
N ASP A 2 -6.29 -59.26 10.26
CA ASP A 2 -5.89 -59.00 8.89
C ASP A 2 -5.30 -57.58 8.81
N PRO A 3 -4.00 -57.43 8.56
CA PRO A 3 -3.35 -56.16 8.54
C PRO A 3 -3.57 -55.36 7.21
N THR A 4 -4.42 -55.84 6.32
CA THR A 4 -4.60 -55.23 4.98
C THR A 4 -5.80 -54.30 4.87
N ASN A 5 -6.56 -54.05 5.92
CA ASN A 5 -7.72 -53.17 5.88
C ASN A 5 -7.45 -51.87 6.65
N VAL A 6 -6.57 -51.05 6.10
CA VAL A 6 -6.43 -49.65 6.53
C VAL A 6 -7.37 -48.80 5.67
N THR A 7 -8.52 -48.47 6.20
CA THR A 7 -9.43 -47.52 5.58
C THR A 7 -8.95 -46.09 5.94
N ILE A 8 -8.32 -45.41 4.99
CA ILE A 8 -7.99 -43.99 5.14
C ILE A 8 -9.24 -43.19 4.83
N PHE A 9 -9.86 -42.59 5.85
CA PHE A 9 -10.99 -41.68 5.71
C PHE A 9 -10.50 -40.25 5.52
N GLY A 10 -10.69 -39.75 4.33
CA GLY A 10 -10.51 -38.36 3.96
C GLY A 10 -9.35 -38.14 2.99
N PRO A 11 -9.39 -37.04 2.25
CA PRO A 11 -8.22 -36.62 1.50
C PRO A 11 -7.11 -36.34 2.51
N VAL A 12 -6.03 -37.09 2.44
CA VAL A 12 -4.78 -36.68 3.06
C VAL A 12 -4.34 -35.47 2.24
N THR A 13 -4.78 -34.30 2.65
CA THR A 13 -4.07 -33.11 2.27
C THR A 13 -2.72 -33.23 2.98
N THR A 14 -1.69 -33.52 2.23
CA THR A 14 -0.32 -33.28 2.66
C THR A 14 -0.11 -31.77 2.70
N ALA A 15 -0.76 -31.13 3.65
CA ALA A 15 -0.31 -29.84 4.11
C ALA A 15 0.93 -30.11 4.94
N GLY A 16 2.06 -29.79 4.44
CA GLY A 16 3.36 -30.00 5.05
C GLY A 16 4.15 -31.10 4.35
N GLY A 17 4.76 -30.80 3.22
CA GLY A 17 5.93 -31.50 2.73
C GLY A 17 6.97 -31.60 3.87
N LEU A 18 7.88 -32.57 3.80
CA LEU A 18 9.03 -32.58 4.71
C LEU A 18 9.79 -31.27 4.50
N ASN A 19 10.16 -30.59 5.61
CA ASN A 19 11.05 -29.44 5.52
C ASN A 19 12.32 -29.90 4.78
N ASP A 20 12.49 -29.40 3.58
CA ASP A 20 13.66 -29.71 2.75
C ASP A 20 14.84 -28.77 3.04
N GLY A 21 14.61 -27.74 3.89
CA GLY A 21 15.59 -26.73 4.27
C GLY A 21 15.95 -25.78 3.14
N ILE A 22 15.15 -25.74 2.08
CA ILE A 22 15.33 -24.85 0.92
C ILE A 22 14.33 -23.69 1.06
N ALA A 23 14.82 -22.48 1.02
CA ALA A 23 13.96 -21.28 0.98
C ALA A 23 13.46 -21.04 -0.45
N PRO A 24 12.24 -20.47 -0.62
CA PRO A 24 11.79 -20.01 -1.92
C PRO A 24 12.80 -19.08 -2.60
N SER A 25 12.78 -19.07 -3.93
CA SER A 25 13.69 -18.24 -4.73
C SER A 25 13.52 -16.76 -4.42
N MET A 26 14.58 -16.00 -4.67
CA MET A 26 14.57 -14.53 -4.55
C MET A 26 13.44 -13.91 -5.37
N ILE A 27 12.72 -12.99 -4.76
CA ILE A 27 11.67 -12.23 -5.43
C ILE A 27 12.28 -11.29 -6.48
N LEU A 28 11.70 -11.32 -7.67
CA LEU A 28 12.11 -10.49 -8.79
C LEU A 28 11.05 -9.42 -9.09
N GLY A 29 11.45 -8.39 -9.83
CA GLY A 29 10.55 -7.34 -10.27
C GLY A 29 10.00 -6.50 -9.12
N THR A 30 10.67 -6.48 -7.97
CA THR A 30 10.30 -5.59 -6.87
C THR A 30 10.44 -4.14 -7.32
N THR A 31 9.39 -3.34 -7.12
CA THR A 31 9.39 -1.88 -7.23
C THR A 31 8.81 -1.26 -5.98
N ALA A 32 9.19 -0.03 -5.71
CA ALA A 32 8.61 0.75 -4.62
C ALA A 32 8.50 2.20 -5.09
N GLU A 33 7.33 2.78 -4.91
CA GLU A 33 7.01 4.12 -5.37
C GLU A 33 6.19 4.85 -4.31
N ASP A 34 6.31 6.15 -4.29
CA ASP A 34 5.43 7.03 -3.53
C ASP A 34 3.98 6.90 -4.04
N ILE A 35 3.00 7.04 -3.16
CA ILE A 35 1.60 7.06 -3.56
C ILE A 35 1.21 8.49 -3.94
N PRO A 36 0.92 8.76 -5.22
CA PRO A 36 0.58 10.09 -5.65
C PRO A 36 -0.75 10.58 -5.04
N ASP A 37 -0.87 11.89 -4.86
CA ASP A 37 -2.08 12.57 -4.37
C ASP A 37 -2.50 12.15 -2.95
N ASP A 38 -1.53 11.80 -2.08
CA ASP A 38 -1.82 11.46 -0.69
C ASP A 38 -1.26 12.46 0.32
N GLU A 39 -1.50 12.21 1.60
CA GLU A 39 -1.01 13.04 2.70
C GLU A 39 0.44 12.71 3.10
N GLY A 40 1.11 11.85 2.34
CA GLY A 40 2.46 11.39 2.58
C GLY A 40 2.58 10.20 3.53
N GLY A 41 3.82 9.80 3.79
CA GLY A 41 4.14 8.72 4.72
C GLY A 41 3.76 7.33 4.22
N ARG A 42 3.53 7.15 2.91
CA ARG A 42 3.08 5.89 2.34
C ARG A 42 3.87 5.52 1.09
N ILE A 43 4.19 4.26 0.94
CA ILE A 43 4.89 3.70 -0.21
C ILE A 43 4.13 2.49 -0.72
N GLU A 44 3.84 2.44 -2.01
CA GLU A 44 3.35 1.23 -2.67
C GLU A 44 4.53 0.36 -3.07
N VAL A 45 4.49 -0.90 -2.67
CA VAL A 45 5.50 -1.91 -3.01
C VAL A 45 4.85 -2.98 -3.87
N THR A 46 5.43 -3.27 -5.03
CA THR A 46 4.96 -4.35 -5.92
C THR A 46 6.08 -5.33 -6.23
N TRP A 47 5.74 -6.57 -6.60
CA TRP A 47 6.70 -7.61 -6.96
C TRP A 47 6.08 -8.67 -7.86
N ALA A 48 6.93 -9.49 -8.49
CA ALA A 48 6.47 -10.68 -9.19
C ALA A 48 6.10 -11.79 -8.20
N ILE A 49 4.94 -12.40 -8.38
CA ILE A 49 4.49 -13.54 -7.56
C ILE A 49 5.53 -14.67 -7.64
N ASN A 50 5.85 -15.26 -6.49
CA ASN A 50 6.62 -16.51 -6.46
C ASN A 50 5.68 -17.68 -6.82
N GLU A 51 6.02 -18.44 -7.85
CA GLU A 51 5.20 -19.54 -8.37
C GLU A 51 5.60 -20.90 -7.78
N GLU A 52 6.49 -20.94 -6.80
CA GLU A 52 6.89 -22.17 -6.14
C GLU A 52 5.75 -22.72 -5.28
N GLU A 53 5.53 -24.03 -5.35
CA GLU A 53 4.40 -24.70 -4.68
C GLU A 53 4.49 -24.63 -3.15
N ASP A 54 5.66 -24.42 -2.61
CA ASP A 54 5.95 -24.33 -1.18
C ASP A 54 6.00 -22.88 -0.66
N CYS A 55 5.84 -21.88 -1.55
CA CYS A 55 5.70 -20.49 -1.10
C CYS A 55 4.46 -20.33 -0.24
N SER A 56 4.61 -19.82 0.98
CA SER A 56 3.55 -19.70 1.96
C SER A 56 3.17 -18.25 2.27
N PHE A 57 4.16 -17.38 2.43
CA PHE A 57 3.92 -15.97 2.78
C PHE A 57 5.06 -15.07 2.30
N TYR A 58 4.77 -13.77 2.25
CA TYR A 58 5.82 -12.75 2.04
C TYR A 58 6.03 -11.92 3.31
N THR A 59 7.26 -11.44 3.45
CA THR A 59 7.61 -10.41 4.42
C THR A 59 8.25 -9.24 3.69
N VAL A 60 7.71 -8.05 3.90
CA VAL A 60 8.29 -6.80 3.43
C VAL A 60 9.12 -6.19 4.53
N TYR A 61 10.38 -5.97 4.25
CA TYR A 61 11.32 -5.32 5.14
C TYR A 61 11.60 -3.90 4.65
N ALA A 62 11.75 -2.96 5.56
CA ALA A 62 12.16 -1.63 5.20
C ALA A 62 13.08 -1.02 6.25
N LEU A 63 13.97 -0.12 5.81
CA LEU A 63 14.93 0.56 6.67
C LEU A 63 15.19 1.96 6.08
N PRO A 64 15.29 3.03 6.89
CA PRO A 64 15.76 4.32 6.40
C PRO A 64 17.13 4.17 5.73
N ALA A 65 17.24 4.67 4.50
CA ALA A 65 18.44 4.53 3.69
C ALA A 65 19.63 5.24 4.37
N SER A 66 20.72 4.54 4.50
CA SER A 66 21.95 5.07 5.08
C SER A 66 23.14 4.65 4.23
N GLY A 67 23.58 5.52 3.35
CA GLY A 67 24.73 5.25 2.47
C GLY A 67 24.40 5.35 0.99
N TRP A 68 25.30 4.85 0.16
CA TRP A 68 25.31 5.06 -1.30
C TRP A 68 24.72 3.89 -2.10
N GLN A 69 24.60 2.74 -1.48
CA GLN A 69 24.10 1.52 -2.11
C GLN A 69 23.26 0.72 -1.14
N PRO A 70 22.11 0.21 -1.61
CA PRO A 70 21.34 -0.73 -0.82
C PRO A 70 22.14 -2.01 -0.59
N PRO A 71 22.07 -2.59 0.60
CA PRO A 71 22.63 -3.91 0.86
C PRO A 71 21.85 -5.00 0.09
N SER A 72 22.46 -6.15 -0.09
CA SER A 72 21.81 -7.31 -0.70
C SER A 72 21.12 -8.23 0.31
N THR A 73 21.11 -7.85 1.57
CA THR A 73 20.50 -8.62 2.67
C THR A 73 19.53 -7.74 3.44
N VAL A 74 18.47 -8.35 3.93
CA VAL A 74 17.50 -7.73 4.85
C VAL A 74 17.55 -8.34 6.25
N ASP A 75 18.58 -9.16 6.52
CA ASP A 75 18.76 -9.76 7.84
C ASP A 75 18.88 -8.68 8.92
N GLY A 76 18.06 -8.83 9.97
CA GLY A 76 17.99 -7.87 11.07
C GLY A 76 17.23 -6.56 10.77
N TRP A 77 16.63 -6.42 9.58
CA TRP A 77 15.82 -5.24 9.28
C TRP A 77 14.45 -5.29 9.98
N PRO A 78 13.84 -4.14 10.27
CA PRO A 78 12.47 -4.08 10.71
C PRO A 78 11.51 -4.64 9.65
N VAL A 79 10.52 -5.40 10.10
CA VAL A 79 9.38 -5.81 9.27
C VAL A 79 8.46 -4.61 9.11
N ALA A 80 8.20 -4.22 7.87
CA ALA A 80 7.22 -3.21 7.52
C ALA A 80 5.83 -3.84 7.38
N GLU A 81 5.73 -4.99 6.69
CA GLU A 81 4.44 -5.67 6.49
C GLU A 81 4.63 -7.19 6.37
N PHE A 82 3.60 -7.93 6.75
CA PHE A 82 3.51 -9.38 6.63
C PHE A 82 2.28 -9.76 5.79
N ILE A 83 2.50 -10.52 4.72
CA ILE A 83 1.47 -10.94 3.79
C ILE A 83 1.28 -12.46 3.90
N PRO A 84 0.16 -12.96 4.43
CA PRO A 84 -0.01 -14.37 4.81
C PRO A 84 -0.29 -15.31 3.64
N ASP A 85 0.00 -14.90 2.42
CA ASP A 85 -0.17 -15.72 1.20
C ASP A 85 0.81 -15.31 0.11
N CYS A 86 1.03 -16.22 -0.87
CA CYS A 86 1.88 -15.96 -2.03
C CYS A 86 1.10 -15.59 -3.30
N SER A 87 -0.18 -15.30 -3.20
CA SER A 87 -0.99 -14.83 -4.33
C SER A 87 -1.04 -13.30 -4.45
N THR A 88 -0.64 -12.61 -3.40
CA THR A 88 -0.55 -11.15 -3.35
C THR A 88 0.77 -10.68 -3.98
N SER A 89 0.73 -9.60 -4.76
CA SER A 89 1.89 -9.02 -5.45
C SER A 89 2.07 -7.52 -5.20
N GLN A 90 1.33 -6.97 -4.26
CA GLN A 90 1.43 -5.55 -3.89
C GLN A 90 0.99 -5.32 -2.45
N VAL A 91 1.53 -4.29 -1.83
CA VAL A 91 1.13 -3.79 -0.52
C VAL A 91 1.49 -2.32 -0.37
N VAL A 92 0.76 -1.62 0.45
CA VAL A 92 1.11 -0.26 0.89
C VAL A 92 1.72 -0.37 2.29
N ILE A 93 2.92 0.18 2.46
CA ILE A 93 3.55 0.34 3.77
C ILE A 93 3.44 1.80 4.21
N ASP A 94 3.11 2.02 5.47
CA ASP A 94 2.95 3.35 6.07
C ASP A 94 3.74 3.51 7.38
N SER A 95 4.33 2.44 7.86
CA SER A 95 5.00 2.43 9.15
C SER A 95 6.07 1.35 9.26
N LEU A 96 7.02 1.55 10.16
CA LEU A 96 7.97 0.54 10.64
C LEU A 96 7.64 0.23 12.09
N GLY A 97 6.93 -0.86 12.31
CA GLY A 97 6.37 -1.19 13.62
C GLY A 97 5.35 -0.14 14.07
N SER A 98 5.66 0.64 15.09
CA SER A 98 4.78 1.72 15.59
C SER A 98 5.15 3.12 15.09
N SER A 99 6.17 3.25 14.26
CA SER A 99 6.68 4.53 13.78
C SER A 99 6.22 4.77 12.35
N PRO A 100 5.42 5.81 12.07
CA PRO A 100 5.04 6.16 10.70
C PRO A 100 6.26 6.44 9.83
N LEU A 101 6.15 6.14 8.53
CA LEU A 101 7.14 6.60 7.55
C LEU A 101 7.16 8.14 7.54
N GLN A 102 8.29 8.70 7.21
CA GLN A 102 8.50 10.15 7.21
C GLN A 102 8.71 10.64 5.78
N ASP A 103 7.98 11.68 5.40
CA ASP A 103 8.13 12.34 4.11
C ASP A 103 9.55 12.86 3.92
N GLY A 104 10.05 12.73 2.68
CA GLY A 104 11.39 13.15 2.33
C GLY A 104 12.50 12.24 2.85
N VAL A 105 12.17 11.17 3.56
CA VAL A 105 13.13 10.15 4.00
C VAL A 105 13.10 9.00 3.02
N THR A 106 14.23 8.74 2.37
CA THR A 106 14.38 7.56 1.51
C THR A 106 14.46 6.30 2.35
N TYR A 107 13.74 5.26 1.94
CA TYR A 107 13.77 3.93 2.55
C TYR A 107 14.31 2.90 1.56
N TRP A 108 15.11 1.98 2.05
CA TRP A 108 15.43 0.74 1.37
C TRP A 108 14.38 -0.30 1.71
N ILE A 109 13.91 -1.01 0.71
CA ILE A 109 12.77 -1.93 0.81
C ILE A 109 13.15 -3.24 0.13
N GLY A 110 12.86 -4.36 0.78
CA GLY A 110 13.06 -5.69 0.24
C GLY A 110 11.90 -6.62 0.54
N VAL A 111 11.55 -7.46 -0.41
CA VAL A 111 10.50 -8.47 -0.28
C VAL A 111 11.11 -9.85 -0.29
N VAL A 112 10.74 -10.67 0.69
CA VAL A 112 11.22 -12.04 0.87
C VAL A 112 10.03 -13.00 0.89
N ALA A 113 10.12 -14.07 0.10
CA ALA A 113 9.20 -15.19 0.20
C ALA A 113 9.70 -16.19 1.26
N SER A 114 8.76 -16.82 1.91
CA SER A 114 9.02 -17.88 2.90
C SER A 114 8.10 -19.08 2.64
N ASP A 115 8.58 -20.26 2.96
CA ASP A 115 7.82 -21.49 2.92
C ASP A 115 7.01 -21.73 4.22
N ASP A 116 6.26 -22.84 4.27
CA ASP A 116 5.47 -23.27 5.43
C ASP A 116 6.32 -23.54 6.68
N TRP A 117 7.62 -23.75 6.52
CA TRP A 117 8.57 -24.05 7.60
C TRP A 117 9.32 -22.80 8.07
N GLY A 118 9.11 -21.68 7.40
CA GLY A 118 9.79 -20.43 7.68
C GLY A 118 11.20 -20.33 7.08
N ASN A 119 11.57 -21.23 6.14
CA ASN A 119 12.79 -21.02 5.39
C ASN A 119 12.62 -19.80 4.48
N SER A 120 13.56 -18.88 4.52
CA SER A 120 13.54 -17.63 3.77
C SER A 120 14.95 -17.19 3.38
N ASN A 121 15.08 -16.60 2.20
CA ASN A 121 16.38 -16.18 1.69
C ASN A 121 16.63 -14.69 1.94
N VAL A 122 16.90 -14.33 3.19
CA VAL A 122 17.15 -12.96 3.62
C VAL A 122 18.51 -12.38 3.19
N ASP A 123 19.45 -13.26 2.78
CA ASP A 123 20.80 -12.88 2.40
C ASP A 123 20.98 -12.54 0.92
N ALA A 124 19.96 -12.81 0.10
CA ALA A 124 19.95 -12.51 -1.33
C ALA A 124 18.61 -11.88 -1.72
N VAL A 125 18.50 -10.57 -1.55
CA VAL A 125 17.27 -9.81 -1.77
C VAL A 125 17.53 -8.70 -2.77
N LEU A 126 16.58 -8.51 -3.71
CA LEU A 126 16.53 -7.32 -4.53
C LEU A 126 15.99 -6.17 -3.69
N VAL A 127 16.87 -5.31 -3.25
CA VAL A 127 16.51 -4.12 -2.48
C VAL A 127 16.28 -2.95 -3.43
N VAL A 128 15.15 -2.29 -3.28
CA VAL A 128 14.77 -1.07 -4.00
C VAL A 128 14.70 0.10 -3.04
N GLU A 129 14.60 1.30 -3.56
CA GLU A 129 14.45 2.51 -2.75
C GLU A 129 13.23 3.31 -3.16
N ALA A 130 12.58 3.94 -2.18
CA ALA A 130 11.51 4.89 -2.37
C ALA A 130 11.52 5.95 -1.27
N THR A 131 10.98 7.10 -1.60
CA THR A 131 10.84 8.23 -0.67
C THR A 131 9.38 8.63 -0.66
N PRO A 132 8.67 8.49 0.47
CA PRO A 132 7.32 8.99 0.56
C PRO A 132 7.34 10.51 0.60
N GLU A 133 6.44 11.13 -0.11
CA GLU A 133 6.29 12.58 -0.18
C GLU A 133 4.82 12.95 0.02
N ALA A 134 4.57 13.94 0.85
CA ALA A 134 3.25 14.54 0.89
C ALA A 134 3.08 15.39 -0.37
N ASP A 135 2.17 15.00 -1.24
CA ASP A 135 1.88 15.79 -2.41
C ASP A 135 1.25 17.12 -2.02
N GLN A 136 1.96 18.20 -2.35
CA GLN A 136 1.55 19.58 -2.03
C GLN A 136 0.22 19.96 -2.70
N GLU A 137 -0.25 19.17 -3.63
CA GLU A 137 -1.50 19.39 -4.36
C GLU A 137 -2.73 18.80 -3.64
N GLY A 138 -2.58 17.77 -2.80
CA GLY A 138 -3.64 17.22 -1.94
C GLY A 138 -3.66 17.82 -0.53
N SER A 139 -2.56 18.36 -0.07
CA SER A 139 -2.39 18.89 1.27
C SER A 139 -2.65 20.39 1.32
N ALA A 140 -3.87 20.76 1.66
CA ALA A 140 -4.18 22.00 2.38
C ALA A 140 -4.02 23.34 1.66
N SER A 141 -4.05 23.42 0.36
CA SER A 141 -4.53 24.65 -0.26
C SER A 141 -6.03 24.52 -0.41
N ALA A 142 -6.79 25.03 0.58
CA ALA A 142 -8.23 25.15 0.41
C ALA A 142 -8.50 25.77 -0.98
N PRO A 143 -9.47 25.23 -1.76
CA PRO A 143 -9.81 25.79 -3.05
C PRO A 143 -9.93 27.30 -2.97
N GLU A 144 -9.48 27.99 -4.00
CA GLU A 144 -9.59 29.45 -4.05
C GLU A 144 -11.03 29.91 -3.74
N ARG A 145 -11.14 31.09 -3.14
CA ARG A 145 -12.45 31.67 -2.84
C ARG A 145 -13.32 31.67 -4.09
N VAL A 146 -14.56 31.22 -3.94
CA VAL A 146 -15.56 31.29 -5.00
C VAL A 146 -15.73 32.75 -5.45
N GLU A 147 -15.51 32.98 -6.74
CA GLU A 147 -15.67 34.28 -7.38
C GLU A 147 -16.95 34.34 -8.20
N GLY A 148 -17.43 35.57 -8.47
CA GLY A 148 -18.59 35.79 -9.32
C GLY A 148 -19.89 35.29 -8.72
N LEU A 149 -19.97 35.15 -7.40
CA LEU A 149 -21.21 34.77 -6.72
C LEU A 149 -22.25 35.87 -6.87
N ILE A 150 -23.37 35.55 -7.50
CA ILE A 150 -24.53 36.41 -7.66
C ILE A 150 -25.78 35.60 -7.27
N ALA A 151 -26.66 36.22 -6.50
CA ALA A 151 -27.94 35.65 -6.16
C ALA A 151 -29.06 36.64 -6.51
N TRP A 152 -30.20 36.14 -7.01
CA TRP A 152 -31.40 36.94 -7.30
C TRP A 152 -32.64 36.10 -7.11
N ASP A 153 -33.79 36.83 -7.02
CA ASP A 153 -35.08 36.20 -6.95
C ASP A 153 -35.40 35.43 -8.23
N HIS A 154 -35.91 34.20 -8.10
CA HIS A 154 -36.33 33.41 -9.26
C HIS A 154 -37.58 34.06 -9.90
N PRO A 155 -37.52 34.45 -11.20
CA PRO A 155 -38.64 35.12 -11.81
C PRO A 155 -39.89 34.21 -11.90
N GLU A 156 -41.05 34.80 -11.69
CA GLU A 156 -42.37 34.16 -11.87
C GLU A 156 -42.66 32.98 -10.90
N ASP A 157 -42.06 32.98 -9.72
CA ASP A 157 -42.39 32.01 -8.69
C ASP A 157 -43.29 32.61 -7.58
N ASP A 158 -43.50 31.86 -6.52
CA ASP A 158 -44.29 32.28 -5.33
C ASP A 158 -43.42 32.96 -4.26
N GLY A 159 -42.21 33.41 -4.59
CA GLY A 159 -41.26 34.05 -3.68
C GLY A 159 -40.50 33.08 -2.77
N THR A 160 -40.44 31.81 -3.13
CA THR A 160 -39.75 30.77 -2.31
C THR A 160 -38.42 30.29 -2.89
N LYS A 161 -38.00 30.83 -4.06
CA LYS A 161 -36.80 30.39 -4.75
C LYS A 161 -35.83 31.53 -4.99
N ILE A 162 -34.56 31.20 -4.89
CA ILE A 162 -33.44 32.08 -5.21
C ILE A 162 -32.54 31.37 -6.22
N ASP A 163 -32.20 32.04 -7.31
CA ASP A 163 -31.20 31.61 -8.26
C ASP A 163 -29.84 32.08 -7.79
N ILE A 164 -28.85 31.17 -7.85
CA ILE A 164 -27.48 31.44 -7.45
C ILE A 164 -26.55 30.98 -8.58
N VAL A 165 -25.62 31.81 -8.99
CA VAL A 165 -24.56 31.47 -9.93
C VAL A 165 -23.20 31.90 -9.38
N TRP A 166 -22.17 31.21 -9.80
CA TRP A 166 -20.78 31.53 -9.49
C TRP A 166 -19.85 31.01 -10.56
N ASN A 167 -18.61 31.47 -10.56
CA ASN A 167 -17.57 30.93 -11.43
C ASN A 167 -17.15 29.54 -10.96
N ARG A 168 -17.06 28.58 -11.87
CA ARG A 168 -16.57 27.25 -11.55
C ARG A 168 -15.12 27.32 -11.08
N SER A 169 -14.80 26.60 -10.00
CA SER A 169 -13.41 26.38 -9.58
C SER A 169 -12.60 25.70 -10.69
N THR A 170 -11.38 26.12 -10.87
CA THR A 170 -10.40 25.50 -11.77
C THR A 170 -9.36 24.69 -11.01
N ALA A 171 -9.49 24.56 -9.69
CA ALA A 171 -8.60 23.75 -8.88
C ALA A 171 -8.67 22.28 -9.34
N PRO A 172 -7.52 21.61 -9.56
CA PRO A 172 -7.47 20.24 -10.06
C PRO A 172 -8.09 19.23 -9.08
N ASP A 173 -8.01 19.50 -7.80
CA ASP A 173 -8.52 18.71 -6.69
C ASP A 173 -9.97 19.05 -6.29
N PHE A 174 -10.63 19.94 -7.04
CA PHE A 174 -12.00 20.37 -6.72
C PHE A 174 -12.99 19.21 -6.75
N SER A 175 -13.73 19.00 -5.65
CA SER A 175 -14.70 17.92 -5.51
C SER A 175 -16.16 18.41 -5.49
N TYR A 176 -16.51 19.39 -4.66
CA TYR A 176 -17.88 19.88 -4.52
C TYR A 176 -17.98 21.30 -3.96
N TYR A 177 -19.16 21.92 -4.13
CA TYR A 177 -19.52 23.18 -3.48
C TYR A 177 -20.51 22.92 -2.35
N THR A 178 -20.42 23.72 -1.29
CA THR A 178 -21.46 23.80 -0.26
C THR A 178 -22.07 25.20 -0.27
N VAL A 179 -23.38 25.26 -0.39
CA VAL A 179 -24.13 26.52 -0.35
C VAL A 179 -24.77 26.68 1.03
N TRP A 180 -24.47 27.78 1.68
CA TRP A 180 -25.07 28.15 2.97
C TRP A 180 -26.00 29.31 2.77
N VAL A 181 -27.21 29.23 3.31
CA VAL A 181 -28.21 30.28 3.33
C VAL A 181 -28.57 30.58 4.77
N SER A 182 -28.63 31.84 5.15
CA SER A 182 -29.11 32.25 6.46
C SER A 182 -30.10 33.38 6.29
N ASP A 183 -31.15 33.37 7.09
CA ASP A 183 -32.06 34.46 7.33
C ASP A 183 -31.54 35.34 8.49
N TYR A 184 -31.41 36.61 8.28
CA TYR A 184 -31.08 37.59 9.33
C TYR A 184 -32.34 38.36 9.72
#